data_1ee97bd70ed8c323d2c255207818d5ea
#
_entry.id   1ee97bd70ed8c323d2c255207818d5ea
#
_cell.length_a   1.000
_cell.length_b   1.000
_cell.length_c   1.000
_cell.angle_alpha   90.00
_cell.angle_beta   90.00
_cell.angle_gamma   90.00
#
_symmetry.space_group_name_H-M   'P 1'
#
loop_
_entity.id
_entity.type
_entity.pdbx_description
1 polymer ?
#
loop_
_entity_poly.entity_id
_entity_poly.type
_entity_poly.pdbx_seq_one_letter_code
_entity_poly.pdbx_strand_id
1 'polypeptide(L)'
;MTTGPNKDAVGAGGALGNAQLVALGAALASDPMSGVALFEPGGNALWANPQLSKMFRGPDASPAQSIGRRLKEIYPEVFANEVVSVIDQCAATGKPALMRTIWRGEQLYTWMQPFRPENANGVQVLAISRKVRGDENARDLFPMVEFEKFDTKVIDLGPLDVLSTRELEVLSLLGQGLSAAEIATALHRSVKTINTHRESIGKKLKIDDRVKLAVIAQRAGLRLADATRQRT
;
A
#
# COMPACT_ATOMS: atom_id res chain seq x y z
N MET A 1 35.37 6.54 32.49
CA MET A 1 35.60 5.60 31.37
C MET A 1 34.22 5.19 30.87
N THR A 2 33.74 5.87 29.86
CA THR A 2 32.43 5.64 29.23
C THR A 2 32.69 4.83 27.97
N THR A 3 32.28 3.56 28.00
CA THR A 3 32.30 2.70 26.82
C THR A 3 31.14 3.09 25.92
N GLY A 4 31.46 3.65 24.73
CA GLY A 4 30.50 3.94 23.68
C GLY A 4 29.88 2.66 23.10
N PRO A 5 28.71 2.77 22.42
CA PRO A 5 28.05 1.59 21.85
C PRO A 5 28.88 1.00 20.71
N ASN A 6 29.04 -0.32 20.80
CA ASN A 6 29.73 -1.15 19.82
C ASN A 6 29.05 -1.02 18.44
N LYS A 7 29.79 -0.49 17.46
CA LYS A 7 29.34 -0.28 16.07
C LYS A 7 29.44 -1.54 15.18
N ASP A 8 29.84 -2.68 15.73
CA ASP A 8 30.19 -3.87 14.95
C ASP A 8 29.11 -4.96 14.89
N ALA A 9 27.85 -4.65 15.24
CA ALA A 9 26.75 -5.62 15.25
C ALA A 9 25.88 -5.63 13.98
N VAL A 10 26.33 -5.03 12.87
CA VAL A 10 25.60 -5.09 11.59
C VAL A 10 26.48 -5.81 10.58
N GLY A 11 26.18 -7.11 10.31
CA GLY A 11 26.63 -7.74 9.10
C GLY A 11 27.58 -8.91 9.19
N ALA A 12 27.24 -9.95 9.96
CA ALA A 12 27.78 -11.29 9.73
C ALA A 12 26.73 -12.21 9.10
N GLY A 13 26.00 -11.72 8.09
CA GLY A 13 25.24 -12.57 7.18
C GLY A 13 26.19 -13.08 6.10
N GLY A 14 26.68 -14.31 6.22
CA GLY A 14 27.39 -14.97 5.12
C GLY A 14 26.51 -14.94 3.87
N ALA A 15 27.12 -14.85 2.68
CA ALA A 15 26.38 -14.90 1.41
C ALA A 15 25.52 -16.18 1.37
N LEU A 16 24.22 -16.03 1.10
CA LEU A 16 23.30 -17.15 0.95
C LEU A 16 23.68 -17.94 -0.31
N GLY A 17 23.74 -19.26 -0.20
CA GLY A 17 23.89 -20.13 -1.37
C GLY A 17 22.61 -20.17 -2.22
N ASN A 18 22.74 -20.60 -3.48
CA ASN A 18 21.60 -20.63 -4.42
C ASN A 18 20.37 -21.37 -3.88
N ALA A 19 20.54 -22.50 -3.19
CA ALA A 19 19.44 -23.25 -2.60
C ALA A 19 18.69 -22.46 -1.52
N GLN A 20 19.41 -21.68 -0.71
CA GLN A 20 18.82 -20.81 0.32
C GLN A 20 18.09 -19.62 -0.30
N LEU A 21 18.61 -19.03 -1.37
CA LEU A 21 17.95 -17.95 -2.12
C LEU A 21 16.66 -18.44 -2.79
N VAL A 22 16.67 -19.64 -3.37
CA VAL A 22 15.47 -20.25 -3.95
C VAL A 22 14.41 -20.52 -2.87
N ALA A 23 14.81 -21.07 -1.72
CA ALA A 23 13.90 -21.32 -0.61
C ALA A 23 13.30 -20.03 -0.04
N LEU A 24 14.11 -18.97 0.11
CA LEU A 24 13.66 -17.65 0.55
C LEU A 24 12.68 -17.03 -0.46
N GLY A 25 13.01 -17.11 -1.75
CA GLY A 25 12.13 -16.64 -2.82
C GLY A 25 10.77 -17.37 -2.83
N ALA A 26 10.80 -18.70 -2.67
CA ALA A 26 9.57 -19.51 -2.57
C ALA A 26 8.74 -19.16 -1.33
N ALA A 27 9.38 -18.92 -0.18
CA ALA A 27 8.70 -18.50 1.04
C ALA A 27 8.01 -17.13 0.87
N LEU A 28 8.72 -16.15 0.30
CA LEU A 28 8.13 -14.83 -0.01
C LEU A 28 6.99 -14.92 -1.03
N ALA A 29 7.16 -15.77 -2.05
CA ALA A 29 6.16 -15.95 -3.09
C ALA A 29 4.86 -16.61 -2.57
N SER A 30 4.96 -17.42 -1.51
CA SER A 30 3.83 -18.10 -0.87
C SER A 30 3.29 -17.39 0.38
N ASP A 31 3.90 -16.27 0.81
CA ASP A 31 3.41 -15.51 1.97
C ASP A 31 1.98 -14.99 1.72
N PRO A 32 1.00 -15.44 2.52
CA PRO A 32 -0.40 -15.02 2.34
C PRO A 32 -0.65 -13.54 2.68
N MET A 33 0.31 -12.88 3.31
CA MET A 33 0.21 -11.47 3.71
C MET A 33 0.88 -10.52 2.72
N SER A 34 1.71 -11.02 1.80
CA SER A 34 2.47 -10.22 0.85
C SER A 34 2.07 -10.50 -0.59
N GLY A 35 1.63 -9.46 -1.29
CA GLY A 35 1.52 -9.49 -2.75
C GLY A 35 2.89 -9.23 -3.37
N VAL A 36 3.38 -10.13 -4.20
CA VAL A 36 4.70 -10.03 -4.83
C VAL A 36 4.56 -10.05 -6.35
N ALA A 37 5.24 -9.15 -7.03
CA ALA A 37 5.33 -9.14 -8.49
C ALA A 37 6.73 -8.76 -8.97
N LEU A 38 6.99 -9.10 -10.22
CA LEU A 38 8.18 -8.75 -10.96
C LEU A 38 7.78 -8.02 -12.24
N PHE A 39 8.38 -6.86 -12.46
CA PHE A 39 8.09 -6.01 -13.61
C PHE A 39 9.34 -5.68 -14.41
N GLU A 40 9.15 -5.51 -15.71
CA GLU A 40 10.07 -4.75 -16.56
C GLU A 40 9.74 -3.25 -16.51
N PRO A 41 10.69 -2.36 -16.84
CA PRO A 41 10.39 -0.98 -17.18
C PRO A 41 9.25 -0.88 -18.21
N GLY A 42 8.41 0.16 -18.08
CA GLY A 42 7.18 0.26 -18.86
C GLY A 42 6.00 -0.57 -18.32
N GLY A 43 6.19 -1.29 -17.19
CA GLY A 43 5.11 -1.93 -16.44
C GLY A 43 4.60 -3.25 -17.04
N ASN A 44 5.43 -3.97 -17.80
CA ASN A 44 5.12 -5.34 -18.22
C ASN A 44 5.29 -6.29 -17.03
N ALA A 45 4.26 -7.06 -16.68
CA ALA A 45 4.28 -8.00 -15.56
C ALA A 45 4.91 -9.33 -15.99
N LEU A 46 6.10 -9.61 -15.48
CA LEU A 46 6.81 -10.86 -15.74
C LEU A 46 6.30 -12.00 -14.87
N TRP A 47 5.98 -11.70 -13.64
CA TRP A 47 5.52 -12.67 -12.66
C TRP A 47 4.72 -11.99 -11.54
N ALA A 48 3.79 -12.73 -10.94
CA ALA A 48 3.05 -12.30 -9.76
C ALA A 48 2.64 -13.52 -8.94
N ASN A 49 2.54 -13.36 -7.62
CA ASN A 49 1.94 -14.38 -6.77
C ASN A 49 0.39 -14.24 -6.71
N PRO A 50 -0.34 -15.29 -6.28
CA PRO A 50 -1.79 -15.23 -6.15
C PRO A 50 -2.27 -14.12 -5.21
N GLN A 51 -1.51 -13.81 -4.16
CA GLN A 51 -1.89 -12.81 -3.18
C GLN A 51 -1.91 -11.40 -3.77
N LEU A 52 -0.96 -11.02 -4.64
CA LEU A 52 -1.00 -9.74 -5.34
C LEU A 52 -2.28 -9.61 -6.16
N SER A 53 -2.63 -10.65 -6.94
CA SER A 53 -3.84 -10.66 -7.76
C SER A 53 -5.09 -10.44 -6.91
N LYS A 54 -5.19 -11.12 -5.77
CA LYS A 54 -6.31 -10.96 -4.83
C LYS A 54 -6.37 -9.57 -4.21
N MET A 55 -5.23 -8.97 -3.85
CA MET A 55 -5.17 -7.63 -3.27
C MET A 55 -5.68 -6.56 -4.22
N PHE A 56 -5.25 -6.63 -5.48
CA PHE A 56 -5.54 -5.55 -6.44
C PHE A 56 -6.79 -5.81 -7.30
N ARG A 57 -7.17 -7.07 -7.53
CA ARG A 57 -8.25 -7.42 -8.46
C ARG A 57 -9.42 -8.18 -7.81
N GLY A 58 -9.25 -8.63 -6.57
CA GLY A 58 -10.30 -9.32 -5.81
C GLY A 58 -10.03 -10.80 -5.61
N PRO A 59 -10.86 -11.46 -4.78
CA PRO A 59 -10.60 -12.80 -4.27
C PRO A 59 -10.49 -13.87 -5.37
N ASP A 60 -11.19 -13.69 -6.48
CA ASP A 60 -11.26 -14.65 -7.60
C ASP A 60 -10.17 -14.41 -8.66
N ALA A 61 -9.34 -13.39 -8.49
CA ALA A 61 -8.29 -13.07 -9.44
C ALA A 61 -7.10 -14.02 -9.34
N SER A 62 -6.54 -14.36 -10.50
CA SER A 62 -5.36 -15.21 -10.62
C SER A 62 -4.19 -14.50 -11.32
N PRO A 63 -2.94 -14.91 -11.06
CA PRO A 63 -1.75 -14.37 -11.71
C PRO A 63 -1.77 -14.49 -13.24
N ALA A 64 -2.30 -15.58 -13.76
CA ALA A 64 -2.36 -15.84 -15.22
C ALA A 64 -3.06 -14.73 -16.01
N GLN A 65 -3.94 -13.95 -15.36
CA GLN A 65 -4.64 -12.84 -15.98
C GLN A 65 -3.78 -11.57 -16.11
N SER A 66 -2.61 -11.54 -15.49
CA SER A 66 -1.73 -10.36 -15.43
C SER A 66 -0.35 -10.60 -16.04
N ILE A 67 0.18 -11.82 -15.95
CA ILE A 67 1.50 -12.18 -16.46
C ILE A 67 1.55 -12.01 -17.98
N GLY A 68 2.60 -11.35 -18.47
CA GLY A 68 2.82 -11.03 -19.88
C GLY A 68 2.02 -9.84 -20.39
N ARG A 69 1.26 -9.15 -19.52
CA ARG A 69 0.47 -7.96 -19.87
C ARG A 69 1.04 -6.71 -19.22
N ARG A 70 0.79 -5.58 -19.88
CA ARG A 70 1.13 -4.27 -19.32
C ARG A 70 0.10 -3.83 -18.28
N LEU A 71 0.54 -3.13 -17.26
CA LEU A 71 -0.34 -2.61 -16.20
C LEU A 71 -1.51 -1.78 -16.76
N LYS A 72 -1.29 -1.05 -17.84
CA LYS A 72 -2.34 -0.25 -18.56
C LYS A 72 -3.48 -1.08 -19.16
N GLU A 73 -3.24 -2.35 -19.40
CA GLU A 73 -4.26 -3.27 -19.92
C GLU A 73 -5.08 -3.94 -18.80
N ILE A 74 -4.62 -3.80 -17.57
CA ILE A 74 -5.15 -4.50 -16.40
C ILE A 74 -5.88 -3.55 -15.46
N TYR A 75 -5.38 -2.31 -15.34
CA TYR A 75 -5.84 -1.31 -14.39
C TYR A 75 -6.29 -0.02 -15.08
N PRO A 76 -7.10 0.83 -14.42
CA PRO A 76 -7.44 2.16 -14.92
C PRO A 76 -6.18 2.94 -15.32
N GLU A 77 -6.23 3.60 -16.46
CA GLU A 77 -5.05 4.20 -17.11
C GLU A 77 -4.30 5.16 -16.18
N VAL A 78 -5.03 6.00 -15.44
CA VAL A 78 -4.42 6.99 -14.55
C VAL A 78 -3.61 6.30 -13.44
N PHE A 79 -4.17 5.26 -12.81
CA PHE A 79 -3.46 4.48 -11.80
C PHE A 79 -2.26 3.73 -12.39
N ALA A 80 -2.46 3.08 -13.53
CA ALA A 80 -1.39 2.34 -14.21
C ALA A 80 -0.21 3.25 -14.58
N ASN A 81 -0.49 4.47 -15.06
CA ASN A 81 0.55 5.46 -15.39
C ASN A 81 1.36 5.85 -14.15
N GLU A 82 0.74 6.04 -13.00
CA GLU A 82 1.45 6.37 -11.75
C GLU A 82 2.36 5.21 -11.32
N VAL A 83 1.87 3.98 -11.33
CA VAL A 83 2.67 2.80 -10.96
C VAL A 83 3.84 2.61 -11.92
N VAL A 84 3.60 2.73 -13.24
CA VAL A 84 4.65 2.62 -14.27
C VAL A 84 5.70 3.71 -14.09
N SER A 85 5.30 4.94 -13.78
CA SER A 85 6.24 6.04 -13.51
C SER A 85 7.19 5.72 -12.35
N VAL A 86 6.69 5.11 -11.28
CA VAL A 86 7.54 4.69 -10.13
C VAL A 86 8.46 3.53 -10.51
N ILE A 87 7.96 2.54 -11.26
CA ILE A 87 8.76 1.43 -11.77
C ILE A 87 9.92 1.96 -12.64
N ASP A 88 9.62 2.85 -13.59
CA ASP A 88 10.61 3.43 -14.51
C ASP A 88 11.64 4.28 -13.75
N GLN A 89 11.21 5.04 -12.75
CA GLN A 89 12.11 5.83 -11.91
C GLN A 89 13.04 4.92 -11.08
N CYS A 90 12.54 3.87 -10.47
CA CYS A 90 13.36 2.87 -9.78
C CYS A 90 14.40 2.26 -10.72
N ALA A 91 13.97 1.85 -11.92
CA ALA A 91 14.85 1.24 -12.92
C ALA A 91 15.94 2.20 -13.41
N ALA A 92 15.60 3.47 -13.62
CA ALA A 92 16.53 4.49 -14.10
C ALA A 92 17.53 4.94 -13.03
N THR A 93 17.09 5.09 -11.78
CA THR A 93 17.93 5.62 -10.69
C THR A 93 18.70 4.53 -9.94
N GLY A 94 18.27 3.28 -10.02
CA GLY A 94 18.79 2.17 -9.19
C GLY A 94 18.40 2.28 -7.72
N LYS A 95 17.55 3.26 -7.34
CA LYS A 95 17.10 3.47 -5.97
C LYS A 95 15.76 2.78 -5.70
N PRO A 96 15.54 2.23 -4.51
CA PRO A 96 14.26 1.68 -4.12
C PRO A 96 13.22 2.80 -3.88
N ALA A 97 11.95 2.42 -4.00
CA ALA A 97 10.83 3.30 -3.71
C ALA A 97 9.78 2.62 -2.84
N LEU A 98 9.08 3.41 -2.04
CA LEU A 98 7.91 2.99 -1.29
C LEU A 98 6.70 3.78 -1.77
N MET A 99 5.76 3.08 -2.40
CA MET A 99 4.51 3.66 -2.87
C MET A 99 3.36 3.33 -1.92
N ARG A 100 2.65 4.36 -1.46
CA ARG A 100 1.39 4.21 -0.73
C ARG A 100 0.22 4.40 -1.69
N THR A 101 -0.75 3.49 -1.62
CA THR A 101 -2.01 3.63 -2.34
C THR A 101 -3.19 3.23 -1.46
N ILE A 102 -4.37 3.78 -1.74
CA ILE A 102 -5.65 3.27 -1.26
C ILE A 102 -6.27 2.51 -2.42
N TRP A 103 -6.49 1.22 -2.22
CA TRP A 103 -7.02 0.35 -3.26
C TRP A 103 -8.09 -0.59 -2.70
N ARG A 104 -9.25 -0.63 -3.33
CA ARG A 104 -10.41 -1.39 -2.86
C ARG A 104 -10.80 -1.07 -1.40
N GLY A 105 -10.61 0.20 -1.00
CA GLY A 105 -10.91 0.68 0.35
C GLY A 105 -9.92 0.26 1.43
N GLU A 106 -8.75 -0.23 1.06
CA GLU A 106 -7.68 -0.61 2.00
C GLU A 106 -6.36 0.09 1.66
N GLN A 107 -5.61 0.46 2.68
CA GLN A 107 -4.28 1.03 2.50
C GLN A 107 -3.28 -0.06 2.18
N LEU A 108 -2.54 0.15 1.08
CA LEU A 108 -1.43 -0.71 0.66
C LEU A 108 -0.14 0.10 0.62
N TYR A 109 0.94 -0.50 1.09
CA TYR A 109 2.30 -0.06 0.82
C TYR A 109 2.97 -1.05 -0.10
N THR A 110 3.55 -0.54 -1.19
CA THR A 110 4.32 -1.34 -2.15
C THR A 110 5.76 -0.88 -2.13
N TRP A 111 6.64 -1.76 -1.65
CA TRP A 111 8.09 -1.61 -1.78
C TRP A 111 8.51 -2.04 -3.16
N MET A 112 9.26 -1.20 -3.86
CA MET A 112 9.79 -1.44 -5.20
C MET A 112 11.30 -1.42 -5.15
N GLN A 113 11.94 -2.54 -5.52
CA GLN A 113 13.39 -2.73 -5.50
C GLN A 113 13.88 -3.05 -6.90
N PRO A 114 14.65 -2.15 -7.54
CA PRO A 114 15.28 -2.45 -8.83
C PRO A 114 16.47 -3.40 -8.63
N PHE A 115 16.68 -4.31 -9.59
CA PHE A 115 17.82 -5.19 -9.64
C PHE A 115 18.12 -5.61 -11.08
N ARG A 116 19.33 -6.16 -11.31
CA ARG A 116 19.74 -6.69 -12.61
C ARG A 116 19.96 -8.20 -12.49
N PRO A 117 19.10 -9.02 -13.10
CA PRO A 117 19.33 -10.48 -13.13
C PRO A 117 20.54 -10.80 -14.02
N GLU A 118 21.31 -11.83 -13.64
CA GLU A 118 22.49 -12.26 -14.41
C GLU A 118 22.13 -12.72 -15.83
N ASN A 119 20.94 -13.30 -16.00
CA ASN A 119 20.50 -13.94 -17.25
C ASN A 119 19.45 -13.12 -18.01
N ALA A 120 19.27 -11.84 -17.71
CA ALA A 120 18.30 -10.98 -18.40
C ALA A 120 18.95 -9.70 -18.91
N ASN A 121 18.55 -9.28 -20.10
CA ASN A 121 18.99 -8.03 -20.71
C ASN A 121 18.20 -6.85 -20.14
N GLY A 122 18.59 -6.33 -18.96
CA GLY A 122 17.99 -5.12 -18.44
C GLY A 122 17.75 -5.13 -16.93
N VAL A 123 17.18 -4.02 -16.46
CA VAL A 123 16.75 -3.87 -15.06
C VAL A 123 15.35 -4.47 -14.91
N GLN A 124 15.12 -5.15 -13.82
CA GLN A 124 13.79 -5.57 -13.37
C GLN A 124 13.48 -4.92 -12.04
N VAL A 125 12.19 -4.80 -11.70
CA VAL A 125 11.73 -4.22 -10.44
C VAL A 125 10.88 -5.26 -9.71
N LEU A 126 11.36 -5.67 -8.53
CA LEU A 126 10.61 -6.47 -7.58
C LEU A 126 9.68 -5.55 -6.79
N ALA A 127 8.40 -5.84 -6.80
CA ALA A 127 7.38 -5.15 -6.02
C ALA A 127 6.81 -6.05 -4.93
N ILE A 128 6.82 -5.59 -3.68
CA ILE A 128 6.24 -6.28 -2.53
C ILE A 128 5.17 -5.38 -1.92
N SER A 129 3.91 -5.78 -2.01
CA SER A 129 2.76 -5.04 -1.52
C SER A 129 2.23 -5.67 -0.23
N ARG A 130 1.95 -4.84 0.77
CA ARG A 130 1.34 -5.26 2.02
C ARG A 130 0.18 -4.34 2.39
N LYS A 131 -0.86 -4.92 3.01
CA LYS A 131 -1.91 -4.15 3.66
C LYS A 131 -1.39 -3.62 4.99
N VAL A 132 -1.52 -2.31 5.19
CA VAL A 132 -1.04 -1.63 6.39
C VAL A 132 -2.22 -0.92 7.05
N ARG A 133 -2.39 -1.09 8.36
CA ARG A 133 -3.49 -0.51 9.11
C ARG A 133 -3.06 0.80 9.77
N GLY A 134 -3.99 1.75 9.81
CA GLY A 134 -3.79 3.00 10.53
C GLY A 134 -2.68 3.88 9.96
N ASP A 135 -2.02 4.61 10.83
CA ASP A 135 -0.99 5.60 10.51
C ASP A 135 0.43 5.05 10.76
N GLU A 136 0.63 3.76 10.53
CA GLU A 136 1.97 3.17 10.63
C GLU A 136 2.93 3.96 9.73
N ASN A 137 4.01 4.44 10.34
CA ASN A 137 4.97 5.24 9.62
C ASN A 137 5.78 4.34 8.68
N ALA A 138 5.86 4.71 7.42
CA ALA A 138 6.66 3.99 6.43
C ALA A 138 8.13 3.78 6.84
N ARG A 139 8.68 4.67 7.69
CA ARG A 139 10.03 4.52 8.24
C ARG A 139 10.16 3.37 9.23
N ASP A 140 9.08 3.06 9.95
CA ASP A 140 9.08 1.96 10.93
C ASP A 140 9.03 0.61 10.24
N LEU A 141 8.47 0.57 9.02
CA LEU A 141 8.44 -0.63 8.17
C LEU A 141 9.80 -0.93 7.51
N PHE A 142 10.60 0.12 7.22
CA PHE A 142 11.87 0.02 6.49
C PHE A 142 12.95 0.96 7.09
N PRO A 143 13.40 0.72 8.33
CA PRO A 143 14.23 1.68 9.08
C PRO A 143 15.67 1.81 8.56
N MET A 144 16.15 0.87 7.75
CA MET A 144 17.57 0.71 7.40
C MET A 144 17.93 1.14 5.98
N VAL A 145 16.98 1.59 5.17
CA VAL A 145 17.20 1.86 3.73
C VAL A 145 16.71 3.26 3.36
N GLU A 146 17.52 4.00 2.63
CA GLU A 146 17.06 5.23 1.96
C GLU A 146 16.19 4.86 0.76
N PHE A 147 15.00 5.42 0.68
CA PHE A 147 14.04 5.19 -0.39
C PHE A 147 13.24 6.45 -0.71
N GLU A 148 12.77 6.53 -1.94
CA GLU A 148 11.83 7.57 -2.35
C GLU A 148 10.40 7.20 -1.97
N LYS A 149 9.61 8.19 -1.54
CA LYS A 149 8.22 8.00 -1.13
C LYS A 149 7.27 8.55 -2.19
N PHE A 150 6.27 7.74 -2.52
CA PHE A 150 5.21 8.09 -3.45
C PHE A 150 3.86 7.85 -2.80
N ASP A 151 2.96 8.80 -2.95
CA ASP A 151 1.53 8.63 -2.68
C ASP A 151 0.79 8.71 -4.02
N THR A 152 -0.03 7.72 -4.37
CA THR A 152 -0.81 7.78 -5.62
C THR A 152 -1.79 8.95 -5.58
N LYS A 153 -1.97 9.63 -6.70
CA LYS A 153 -2.94 10.74 -6.83
C LYS A 153 -4.37 10.24 -6.94
N VAL A 154 -4.53 9.03 -7.49
CA VAL A 154 -5.82 8.35 -7.60
C VAL A 154 -5.96 7.26 -6.54
N ILE A 155 -7.21 7.03 -6.12
CA ILE A 155 -7.56 6.02 -5.12
C ILE A 155 -8.78 5.22 -5.59
N ASP A 156 -8.79 3.93 -5.27
CA ASP A 156 -9.97 3.07 -5.36
C ASP A 156 -10.53 2.89 -3.94
N LEU A 157 -11.66 3.52 -3.69
CA LEU A 157 -12.32 3.47 -2.39
C LEU A 157 -13.13 2.17 -2.17
N GLY A 158 -13.36 1.37 -3.22
CA GLY A 158 -14.14 0.14 -3.12
C GLY A 158 -15.48 0.36 -2.41
N PRO A 159 -15.77 -0.38 -1.32
CA PRO A 159 -17.03 -0.20 -0.58
C PRO A 159 -17.21 1.19 0.03
N LEU A 160 -16.14 1.97 0.20
CA LEU A 160 -16.19 3.31 0.77
C LEU A 160 -16.56 4.38 -0.25
N ASP A 161 -16.69 4.04 -1.53
CA ASP A 161 -16.97 5.01 -2.61
C ASP A 161 -18.34 5.67 -2.50
N VAL A 162 -19.28 5.05 -1.77
CA VAL A 162 -20.59 5.60 -1.44
C VAL A 162 -20.54 6.80 -0.48
N LEU A 163 -19.37 7.05 0.13
CA LEU A 163 -19.21 8.13 1.11
C LEU A 163 -18.88 9.44 0.40
N SER A 164 -19.49 10.52 0.89
CA SER A 164 -19.13 11.88 0.48
C SER A 164 -17.73 12.26 0.98
N THR A 165 -17.13 13.28 0.38
CA THR A 165 -15.84 13.84 0.84
C THR A 165 -15.87 14.13 2.34
N ARG A 166 -16.94 14.72 2.85
CA ARG A 166 -17.07 15.05 4.28
C ARG A 166 -17.16 13.82 5.18
N GLU A 167 -17.85 12.78 4.73
CA GLU A 167 -17.90 11.51 5.45
C GLU A 167 -16.55 10.79 5.43
N LEU A 168 -15.79 10.88 4.33
CA LEU A 168 -14.41 10.36 4.26
C LEU A 168 -13.46 11.11 5.21
N GLU A 169 -13.58 12.43 5.33
CA GLU A 169 -12.83 13.23 6.31
C GLU A 169 -13.12 12.76 7.75
N VAL A 170 -14.39 12.57 8.08
CA VAL A 170 -14.79 12.05 9.40
C VAL A 170 -14.27 10.62 9.60
N LEU A 171 -14.39 9.76 8.58
CA LEU A 171 -13.90 8.37 8.64
C LEU A 171 -12.38 8.30 8.83
N SER A 172 -11.62 9.18 8.15
CA SER A 172 -10.16 9.21 8.28
C SER A 172 -9.71 9.53 9.71
N LEU A 173 -10.36 10.49 10.36
CA LEU A 173 -10.05 10.89 11.73
C LEU A 173 -10.51 9.84 12.75
N LEU A 174 -11.63 9.15 12.49
CA LEU A 174 -12.04 7.97 13.28
C LEU A 174 -11.00 6.85 13.20
N GLY A 175 -10.42 6.62 12.02
CA GLY A 175 -9.37 5.63 11.82
C GLY A 175 -8.07 5.94 12.58
N GLN A 176 -7.82 7.21 12.86
CA GLN A 176 -6.71 7.70 13.70
C GLN A 176 -7.03 7.62 15.21
N GLY A 177 -8.23 7.16 15.57
CA GLY A 177 -8.64 6.98 16.96
C GLY A 177 -9.24 8.22 17.64
N LEU A 178 -9.50 9.31 16.88
CA LEU A 178 -10.03 10.55 17.45
C LEU A 178 -11.48 10.37 17.92
N SER A 179 -11.79 10.98 19.07
CA SER A 179 -13.16 11.09 19.60
C SER A 179 -14.01 12.06 18.77
N ALA A 180 -15.33 12.01 18.90
CA ALA A 180 -16.21 12.92 18.21
C ALA A 180 -15.95 14.41 18.55
N ALA A 181 -15.48 14.69 19.77
CA ALA A 181 -15.12 16.05 20.21
C ALA A 181 -13.84 16.53 19.51
N GLU A 182 -12.80 15.69 19.43
CA GLU A 182 -11.55 15.99 18.75
C GLU A 182 -11.76 16.16 17.24
N ILE A 183 -12.58 15.30 16.62
CA ILE A 183 -12.97 15.44 15.20
C ILE A 183 -13.73 16.75 14.97
N ALA A 184 -14.64 17.10 15.86
CA ALA A 184 -15.40 18.34 15.77
C ALA A 184 -14.47 19.56 15.81
N THR A 185 -13.48 19.56 16.69
CA THR A 185 -12.45 20.59 16.78
C THR A 185 -11.61 20.63 15.49
N ALA A 186 -11.08 19.48 15.05
CA ALA A 186 -10.23 19.37 13.85
C ALA A 186 -10.92 19.82 12.57
N LEU A 187 -12.23 19.56 12.45
CA LEU A 187 -13.02 19.90 11.27
C LEU A 187 -13.82 21.22 11.40
N HIS A 188 -13.65 21.97 12.51
CA HIS A 188 -14.40 23.19 12.83
C HIS A 188 -15.93 23.00 12.72
N ARG A 189 -16.46 21.97 13.40
CA ARG A 189 -17.89 21.61 13.41
C ARG A 189 -18.37 21.32 14.83
N SER A 190 -19.70 21.18 15.00
CA SER A 190 -20.27 20.74 16.26
C SER A 190 -20.14 19.22 16.44
N VAL A 191 -20.05 18.76 17.69
CA VAL A 191 -20.08 17.32 18.01
C VAL A 191 -21.36 16.66 17.47
N LYS A 192 -22.49 17.37 17.52
CA LYS A 192 -23.76 16.91 16.93
C LYS A 192 -23.62 16.63 15.43
N THR A 193 -22.96 17.53 14.68
CA THR A 193 -22.70 17.36 13.24
C THR A 193 -21.84 16.12 12.97
N ILE A 194 -20.79 15.91 13.78
CA ILE A 194 -19.92 14.72 13.63
C ILE A 194 -20.70 13.43 13.90
N ASN A 195 -21.55 13.41 14.94
CA ASN A 195 -22.38 12.23 15.21
C ASN A 195 -23.36 11.96 14.07
N THR A 196 -23.98 13.00 13.46
CA THR A 196 -24.83 12.84 12.28
C THR A 196 -24.05 12.23 11.09
N HIS A 197 -22.80 12.68 10.83
CA HIS A 197 -21.98 12.07 9.80
C HIS A 197 -21.65 10.60 10.11
N ARG A 198 -21.33 10.27 11.37
CA ARG A 198 -21.07 8.88 11.79
C ARG A 198 -22.28 7.97 11.57
N GLU A 199 -23.47 8.44 11.93
CA GLU A 199 -24.73 7.71 11.67
C GLU A 199 -24.96 7.51 10.17
N SER A 200 -24.72 8.55 9.37
CA SER A 200 -24.84 8.48 7.90
C SER A 200 -23.85 7.47 7.31
N ILE A 201 -22.59 7.48 7.75
CA ILE A 201 -21.57 6.50 7.34
C ILE A 201 -22.02 5.08 7.69
N GLY A 202 -22.50 4.88 8.93
CA GLY A 202 -23.01 3.57 9.37
C GLY A 202 -24.14 3.06 8.49
N LYS A 203 -25.12 3.92 8.19
CA LYS A 203 -26.25 3.59 7.29
C LYS A 203 -25.77 3.22 5.88
N LYS A 204 -24.87 4.02 5.29
CA LYS A 204 -24.35 3.80 3.93
C LYS A 204 -23.53 2.51 3.82
N LEU A 205 -22.72 2.22 4.84
CA LEU A 205 -21.89 1.02 4.89
C LEU A 205 -22.63 -0.20 5.48
N LYS A 206 -23.88 -0.03 5.93
CA LYS A 206 -24.71 -1.05 6.62
C LYS A 206 -24.01 -1.60 7.87
N ILE A 207 -23.46 -0.71 8.68
CA ILE A 207 -22.71 -1.01 9.90
C ILE A 207 -23.32 -0.25 11.06
N ASP A 208 -23.96 -0.97 11.98
CA ASP A 208 -24.57 -0.38 13.17
C ASP A 208 -23.61 -0.32 14.38
N ASP A 209 -22.48 -1.02 14.28
CA ASP A 209 -21.49 -1.18 15.36
C ASP A 209 -20.35 -0.17 15.22
N ARG A 210 -20.16 0.65 16.27
CA ARG A 210 -19.09 1.65 16.34
C ARG A 210 -17.69 1.03 16.26
N VAL A 211 -17.48 -0.16 16.82
CA VAL A 211 -16.18 -0.85 16.81
C VAL A 211 -15.89 -1.34 15.38
N LYS A 212 -16.87 -1.91 14.71
CA LYS A 212 -16.73 -2.31 13.30
C LYS A 212 -16.43 -1.13 12.40
N LEU A 213 -17.06 0.02 12.63
CA LEU A 213 -16.79 1.24 11.87
C LEU A 213 -15.34 1.72 12.09
N ALA A 214 -14.85 1.72 13.33
CA ALA A 214 -13.47 2.07 13.63
C ALA A 214 -12.46 1.10 12.97
N VAL A 215 -12.75 -0.20 12.98
CA VAL A 215 -11.92 -1.22 12.31
C VAL A 215 -11.84 -0.97 10.80
N ILE A 216 -12.97 -0.62 10.16
CA ILE A 216 -12.97 -0.29 8.73
C ILE A 216 -12.17 0.98 8.47
N ALA A 217 -12.35 2.01 9.29
CA ALA A 217 -11.59 3.25 9.19
C ALA A 217 -10.08 3.00 9.32
N GLN A 218 -9.66 2.18 10.28
CA GLN A 218 -8.25 1.79 10.44
C GLN A 218 -7.71 0.99 9.24
N ARG A 219 -8.50 0.06 8.68
CA ARG A 219 -8.08 -0.70 7.49
C ARG A 219 -7.93 0.19 6.26
N ALA A 220 -8.82 1.15 6.11
CA ALA A 220 -8.73 2.11 5.02
C ALA A 220 -7.47 2.98 5.12
N GLY A 221 -6.97 3.22 6.34
CA GLY A 221 -5.76 4.02 6.59
C GLY A 221 -5.79 5.39 5.94
N LEU A 222 -7.01 5.94 5.76
CA LEU A 222 -7.23 7.23 5.10
C LEU A 222 -6.60 8.35 5.91
N ARG A 223 -5.90 9.24 5.22
CA ARG A 223 -5.51 10.55 5.73
C ARG A 223 -6.56 11.58 5.32
N LEU A 224 -6.60 12.70 6.01
CA LEU A 224 -7.55 13.77 5.69
C LEU A 224 -7.43 14.23 4.22
N ALA A 225 -6.20 14.32 3.71
CA ALA A 225 -5.93 14.67 2.32
C ALA A 225 -6.45 13.66 1.30
N ASP A 226 -6.66 12.40 1.68
CA ASP A 226 -7.15 11.36 0.77
C ASP A 226 -8.63 11.58 0.40
N ALA A 227 -9.41 12.28 1.25
CA ALA A 227 -10.82 12.53 1.02
C ALA A 227 -11.13 13.33 -0.26
N THR A 228 -10.16 14.09 -0.75
CA THR A 228 -10.28 14.93 -1.96
C THR A 228 -9.53 14.38 -3.17
N ARG A 229 -8.85 13.21 -3.04
CA ARG A 229 -8.16 12.59 -4.16
C ARG A 229 -9.14 12.13 -5.24
N GLN A 230 -8.64 12.07 -6.46
CA GLN A 230 -9.39 11.52 -7.59
C GLN A 230 -9.72 10.05 -7.34
N ARG A 231 -10.96 9.68 -7.56
CA ARG A 231 -11.43 8.28 -7.49
C ARG A 231 -11.26 7.61 -8.85
N THR A 232 -10.94 6.33 -8.84
CA THR A 232 -10.86 5.51 -10.06
C THR A 232 -12.23 5.06 -10.53
#